data_81108b4a0078353af7ec4288bc87fe73
#
_entry.id   81108b4a0078353af7ec4288bc87fe73
#
_cell.length_a   1.000
_cell.length_b   1.000
_cell.length_c   1.000
_cell.angle_alpha   90.00
_cell.angle_beta   90.00
_cell.angle_gamma   90.00
#
_symmetry.space_group_name_H-M   'P 1'
#
loop_
_entity.id
_entity.type
_entity.pdbx_description
1 polymer ?
#
loop_
_entity_poly.entity_id
_entity_poly.type
_entity_poly.pdbx_seq_one_letter_code
_entity_poly.pdbx_strand_id
1 'polypeptide(L)'
;MRTFRYVVADVFTDTPLAGNQLAVFTDARGLGDDEMQSLAREMNFSESVFVLPPENDGHVRIRIFTPTNEILFAGHPTLGSAFVLGGPLQVEEIRLETGAGTVPVALEREGDRIVFGRMRQPIPTWKPYDDEARLLAALRVERSELPVEHYDNGMQHVYVALGSEEEVAALKPDLSALVEAPALLGINCFAG
;
A
#
# COMPACT_ATOMS: atom_id res chain seq x y z
N MET A 1 -17.69 -25.08 -9.28
CA MET A 1 -16.57 -24.14 -9.45
C MET A 1 -16.98 -22.80 -8.84
N ARG A 2 -16.20 -22.20 -7.94
CA ARG A 2 -16.48 -20.86 -7.41
C ARG A 2 -15.84 -19.82 -8.34
N THR A 3 -16.51 -18.69 -8.53
CA THR A 3 -16.03 -17.58 -9.35
C THR A 3 -16.00 -16.32 -8.50
N PHE A 4 -14.88 -15.63 -8.48
CA PHE A 4 -14.70 -14.35 -7.79
C PHE A 4 -14.41 -13.27 -8.83
N ARG A 5 -15.06 -12.12 -8.65
CA ARG A 5 -14.83 -10.95 -9.51
C ARG A 5 -13.78 -10.06 -8.90
N TYR A 6 -12.90 -9.54 -9.73
CA TYR A 6 -11.93 -8.54 -9.33
C TYR A 6 -11.80 -7.45 -10.39
N VAL A 7 -11.29 -6.32 -9.98
CA VAL A 7 -10.94 -5.18 -10.83
C VAL A 7 -9.45 -4.96 -10.69
N VAL A 8 -8.76 -4.70 -11.80
CA VAL A 8 -7.38 -4.20 -11.77
C VAL A 8 -7.44 -2.69 -11.96
N ALA A 9 -6.77 -1.95 -11.08
CA ALA A 9 -6.66 -0.51 -11.14
C ALA A 9 -5.19 -0.10 -11.12
N ASP A 10 -4.87 0.99 -11.82
CA ASP A 10 -3.58 1.68 -11.70
C ASP A 10 -3.78 2.87 -10.77
N VAL A 11 -3.12 2.86 -9.62
CA VAL A 11 -3.26 3.91 -8.60
C VAL A 11 -2.17 4.98 -8.78
N PHE A 12 -2.46 6.23 -8.41
CA PHE A 12 -1.60 7.41 -8.53
C PHE A 12 -1.30 7.84 -9.97
N THR A 13 -2.20 7.57 -10.91
CA THR A 13 -2.05 8.00 -12.29
C THR A 13 -3.42 8.28 -12.92
N ASP A 14 -3.45 9.11 -13.94
CA ASP A 14 -4.56 9.30 -14.87
C ASP A 14 -4.29 8.62 -16.23
N THR A 15 -3.09 8.07 -16.39
CA THR A 15 -2.65 7.41 -17.61
C THR A 15 -2.69 5.89 -17.43
N PRO A 16 -3.42 5.14 -18.27
CA PRO A 16 -3.48 3.69 -18.19
C PRO A 16 -2.09 3.05 -18.24
N LEU A 17 -1.86 2.02 -17.40
CA LEU A 17 -0.62 1.23 -17.31
C LEU A 17 0.61 2.01 -16.81
N ALA A 18 0.42 3.22 -16.24
CA ALA A 18 1.51 4.04 -15.71
C ALA A 18 1.47 4.18 -14.18
N GLY A 19 0.55 3.52 -13.51
CA GLY A 19 0.37 3.59 -12.06
C GLY A 19 0.89 2.39 -11.29
N ASN A 20 0.61 2.40 -9.98
CA ASN A 20 0.84 1.26 -9.12
C ASN A 20 -0.34 0.29 -9.21
N GLN A 21 -0.09 -0.91 -9.69
CA GLN A 21 -1.10 -1.91 -9.95
C GLN A 21 -1.76 -2.42 -8.66
N LEU A 22 -3.08 -2.59 -8.71
CA LEU A 22 -3.87 -3.12 -7.61
C LEU A 22 -4.94 -4.07 -8.12
N ALA A 23 -5.03 -5.26 -7.56
CA ALA A 23 -6.19 -6.13 -7.72
C ALA A 23 -7.17 -5.94 -6.56
N VAL A 24 -8.42 -5.62 -6.86
CA VAL A 24 -9.50 -5.48 -5.87
C VAL A 24 -10.54 -6.57 -6.12
N PHE A 25 -10.59 -7.58 -5.27
CA PHE A 25 -11.65 -8.60 -5.26
C PHE A 25 -12.89 -7.99 -4.60
N THR A 26 -13.86 -7.60 -5.40
CA THR A 26 -15.00 -6.76 -4.99
C THR A 26 -16.03 -7.46 -4.10
N ASP A 27 -15.96 -8.78 -3.99
CA ASP A 27 -16.73 -9.61 -3.05
C ASP A 27 -15.91 -10.87 -2.70
N ALA A 28 -15.31 -10.87 -1.53
CA ALA A 28 -14.48 -11.97 -1.04
C ALA A 28 -15.18 -12.87 -0.02
N ARG A 29 -16.51 -12.74 0.12
CA ARG A 29 -17.27 -13.62 1.02
C ARG A 29 -17.08 -15.08 0.66
N GLY A 30 -16.73 -15.89 1.66
CA GLY A 30 -16.49 -17.32 1.49
C GLY A 30 -15.07 -17.69 1.07
N LEU A 31 -14.15 -16.73 0.91
CA LEU A 31 -12.70 -16.98 0.84
C LEU A 31 -12.14 -17.12 2.26
N GLY A 32 -11.34 -18.16 2.47
CA GLY A 32 -10.53 -18.29 3.68
C GLY A 32 -9.18 -17.57 3.54
N ASP A 33 -8.45 -17.45 4.65
CA ASP A 33 -7.16 -16.74 4.70
C ASP A 33 -6.14 -17.32 3.71
N ASP A 34 -6.00 -18.63 3.66
CA ASP A 34 -5.07 -19.33 2.74
C ASP A 34 -5.45 -19.13 1.27
N GLU A 35 -6.75 -19.03 0.97
CA GLU A 35 -7.25 -18.77 -0.39
C GLU A 35 -6.96 -17.33 -0.82
N MET A 36 -7.19 -16.33 0.07
CA MET A 36 -6.83 -14.94 -0.20
C MET A 36 -5.33 -14.78 -0.41
N GLN A 37 -4.51 -15.39 0.44
CA GLN A 37 -3.05 -15.38 0.29
C GLN A 37 -2.59 -16.05 -1.02
N SER A 38 -3.22 -17.14 -1.40
CA SER A 38 -2.89 -17.84 -2.65
C SER A 38 -3.27 -17.02 -3.88
N LEU A 39 -4.43 -16.36 -3.85
CA LEU A 39 -4.86 -15.45 -4.90
C LEU A 39 -3.95 -14.23 -5.02
N ALA A 40 -3.54 -13.63 -3.89
CA ALA A 40 -2.59 -12.51 -3.90
C ALA A 40 -1.24 -12.91 -4.51
N ARG A 41 -0.77 -14.14 -4.23
CA ARG A 41 0.45 -14.69 -4.83
C ARG A 41 0.29 -14.94 -6.33
N GLU A 42 -0.87 -15.43 -6.76
CA GLU A 42 -1.17 -15.66 -8.18
C GLU A 42 -1.24 -14.35 -8.97
N MET A 43 -1.86 -13.30 -8.40
CA MET A 43 -1.90 -11.97 -9.01
C MET A 43 -0.50 -11.36 -9.13
N ASN A 44 0.37 -11.61 -8.15
CA ASN A 44 1.77 -11.16 -8.10
C ASN A 44 1.92 -9.64 -8.29
N PHE A 45 0.94 -8.86 -7.86
CA PHE A 45 1.06 -7.41 -7.70
C PHE A 45 1.67 -7.09 -6.33
N SER A 46 2.13 -5.85 -6.14
CA SER A 46 2.65 -5.43 -4.82
C SER A 46 1.64 -5.71 -3.71
N GLU A 47 0.35 -5.42 -3.96
CA GLU A 47 -0.75 -5.80 -3.07
C GLU A 47 -2.01 -6.21 -3.86
N SER A 48 -2.83 -7.01 -3.18
CA SER A 48 -4.19 -7.37 -3.58
C SER A 48 -5.16 -7.13 -2.43
N VAL A 49 -6.35 -6.63 -2.74
CA VAL A 49 -7.38 -6.29 -1.77
C VAL A 49 -8.56 -7.24 -1.88
N PHE A 50 -9.06 -7.66 -0.72
CA PHE A 50 -10.25 -8.50 -0.59
C PHE A 50 -11.32 -7.75 0.19
N VAL A 51 -12.46 -7.49 -0.48
CA VAL A 51 -13.59 -6.73 0.07
C VAL A 51 -14.55 -7.68 0.78
N LEU A 52 -14.87 -7.34 2.02
CA LEU A 52 -15.75 -8.09 2.92
C LEU A 52 -16.86 -7.16 3.46
N PRO A 53 -17.95 -7.72 4.00
CA PRO A 53 -18.92 -6.94 4.74
C PRO A 53 -18.26 -6.19 5.90
N PRO A 54 -18.74 -4.97 6.23
CA PRO A 54 -18.22 -4.23 7.38
C PRO A 54 -18.53 -4.96 8.68
N GLU A 55 -17.66 -4.81 9.67
CA GLU A 55 -17.82 -5.34 11.04
C GLU A 55 -18.18 -4.25 12.04
N ASN A 56 -17.96 -2.98 11.67
CA ASN A 56 -18.21 -1.82 12.50
C ASN A 56 -19.03 -0.77 11.72
N ASP A 57 -18.61 0.48 11.76
CA ASP A 57 -19.30 1.63 11.17
C ASP A 57 -18.78 2.02 9.78
N GLY A 58 -17.87 1.25 9.19
CA GLY A 58 -17.39 1.42 7.83
C GLY A 58 -18.45 1.09 6.78
N HIS A 59 -18.18 1.46 5.53
CA HIS A 59 -19.03 1.04 4.41
C HIS A 59 -18.71 -0.39 3.98
N VAL A 60 -17.44 -0.75 4.01
CA VAL A 60 -16.93 -2.09 3.75
C VAL A 60 -15.67 -2.34 4.57
N ARG A 61 -15.36 -3.61 4.79
CA ARG A 61 -14.06 -4.04 5.31
C ARG A 61 -13.18 -4.48 4.15
N ILE A 62 -11.90 -4.11 4.21
CA ILE A 62 -10.87 -4.56 3.28
C ILE A 62 -9.75 -5.28 4.01
N ARG A 63 -9.28 -6.37 3.41
CA ARG A 63 -8.06 -7.06 3.81
C ARG A 63 -7.03 -6.91 2.70
N ILE A 64 -5.80 -6.63 3.06
CA ILE A 64 -4.71 -6.28 2.13
C ILE A 64 -3.62 -7.33 2.23
N PHE A 65 -3.28 -7.93 1.11
CA PHE A 65 -2.27 -8.99 1.02
C PHE A 65 -1.18 -8.63 0.03
N THR A 66 0.06 -8.76 0.45
CA THR A 66 1.21 -8.88 -0.46
C THR A 66 1.27 -10.31 -1.01
N PRO A 67 2.13 -10.64 -1.97
CA PRO A 67 2.33 -12.03 -2.40
C PRO A 67 2.78 -12.98 -1.29
N THR A 68 3.28 -12.46 -0.15
CA THR A 68 3.86 -13.26 0.93
C THR A 68 3.05 -13.28 2.22
N ASN A 69 2.35 -12.19 2.55
CA ASN A 69 1.65 -12.03 3.83
C ASN A 69 0.53 -11.00 3.77
N GLU A 70 -0.39 -11.07 4.73
CA GLU A 70 -1.36 -10.01 5.01
C GLU A 70 -0.69 -8.84 5.72
N ILE A 71 -1.10 -7.62 5.39
CA ILE A 71 -0.67 -6.38 6.05
C ILE A 71 -1.88 -5.61 6.58
N LEU A 72 -1.69 -4.89 7.68
CA LEU A 72 -2.80 -4.21 8.36
C LEU A 72 -3.29 -2.98 7.61
N PHE A 73 -2.38 -2.28 6.91
CA PHE A 73 -2.67 -1.05 6.18
C PHE A 73 -1.64 -0.84 5.07
N ALA A 74 -2.08 -0.28 3.94
CA ALA A 74 -1.21 0.30 2.92
C ALA A 74 -1.94 1.42 2.19
N GLY A 75 -1.21 2.47 1.79
CA GLY A 75 -1.79 3.69 1.23
C GLY A 75 -2.47 3.49 -0.11
N HIS A 76 -1.71 2.98 -1.11
CA HIS A 76 -2.27 2.83 -2.46
C HIS A 76 -3.41 1.81 -2.54
N PRO A 77 -3.39 0.65 -1.84
CA PRO A 77 -4.51 -0.28 -1.87
C PRO A 77 -5.79 0.30 -1.26
N THR A 78 -5.66 1.08 -0.18
CA THR A 78 -6.79 1.74 0.46
C THR A 78 -7.38 2.82 -0.48
N LEU A 79 -6.53 3.67 -1.07
CA LEU A 79 -6.99 4.70 -2.00
C LEU A 79 -7.60 4.10 -3.27
N GLY A 80 -6.94 3.13 -3.90
CA GLY A 80 -7.45 2.45 -5.10
C GLY A 80 -8.78 1.74 -4.85
N SER A 81 -8.92 1.06 -3.69
CA SER A 81 -10.20 0.45 -3.29
C SER A 81 -11.32 1.49 -3.14
N ALA A 82 -11.00 2.67 -2.62
CA ALA A 82 -11.98 3.76 -2.50
C ALA A 82 -12.51 4.20 -3.87
N PHE A 83 -11.67 4.28 -4.90
CA PHE A 83 -12.11 4.57 -6.27
C PHE A 83 -12.98 3.46 -6.85
N VAL A 84 -12.56 2.20 -6.73
CA VAL A 84 -13.29 1.05 -7.26
C VAL A 84 -14.68 0.91 -6.61
N LEU A 85 -14.78 1.11 -5.30
CA LEU A 85 -15.99 0.89 -4.51
C LEU A 85 -16.86 2.14 -4.41
N GLY A 86 -16.25 3.32 -4.38
CA GLY A 86 -16.94 4.61 -4.27
C GLY A 86 -17.82 4.91 -5.49
N GLY A 87 -17.42 4.45 -6.68
CA GLY A 87 -18.23 4.61 -7.90
C GLY A 87 -19.65 4.04 -7.74
N PRO A 88 -19.80 2.74 -7.50
CA PRO A 88 -21.10 2.10 -7.29
C PRO A 88 -21.88 2.61 -6.08
N LEU A 89 -21.19 2.97 -5.00
CA LEU A 89 -21.83 3.42 -3.76
C LEU A 89 -22.34 4.88 -3.83
N GLN A 90 -21.87 5.67 -4.80
CA GLN A 90 -22.26 7.08 -5.01
C GLN A 90 -22.10 7.95 -3.74
N VAL A 91 -21.05 7.71 -2.96
CA VAL A 91 -20.73 8.45 -1.74
C VAL A 91 -19.65 9.50 -1.98
N GLU A 92 -19.67 10.61 -1.22
CA GLU A 92 -18.63 11.64 -1.22
C GLU A 92 -17.45 11.28 -0.29
N GLU A 93 -17.71 10.44 0.69
CA GLU A 93 -16.70 9.84 1.56
C GLU A 93 -17.00 8.35 1.72
N ILE A 94 -15.99 7.53 1.46
CA ILE A 94 -16.04 6.11 1.76
C ILE A 94 -15.18 5.81 2.99
N ARG A 95 -15.75 5.06 3.94
CA ARG A 95 -15.03 4.57 5.13
C ARG A 95 -14.70 3.10 4.95
N LEU A 96 -13.40 2.82 4.87
CA LEU A 96 -12.86 1.47 4.69
C LEU A 96 -12.32 0.96 6.02
N GLU A 97 -12.87 -0.16 6.51
CA GLU A 97 -12.33 -0.85 7.68
C GLU A 97 -11.10 -1.64 7.26
N THR A 98 -9.95 -1.33 7.83
CA THR A 98 -8.66 -1.99 7.63
C THR A 98 -8.20 -2.66 8.91
N GLY A 99 -7.14 -3.46 8.87
CA GLY A 99 -6.53 -4.02 10.07
C GLY A 99 -5.95 -2.98 11.04
N ALA A 100 -5.66 -1.76 10.55
CA ALA A 100 -5.19 -0.63 11.36
C ALA A 100 -6.32 0.32 11.82
N GLY A 101 -7.59 -0.01 11.54
CA GLY A 101 -8.76 0.79 11.88
C GLY A 101 -9.53 1.30 10.66
N THR A 102 -10.55 2.10 10.90
CA THR A 102 -11.39 2.67 9.84
C THR A 102 -10.73 3.90 9.22
N VAL A 103 -10.53 3.85 7.91
CA VAL A 103 -9.87 4.90 7.12
C VAL A 103 -10.91 5.62 6.26
N PRO A 104 -11.21 6.90 6.51
CA PRO A 104 -12.06 7.71 5.65
C PRO A 104 -11.28 8.21 4.44
N VAL A 105 -11.90 8.10 3.26
CA VAL A 105 -11.39 8.63 1.99
C VAL A 105 -12.46 9.54 1.38
N ALA A 106 -12.18 10.83 1.32
CA ALA A 106 -13.02 11.79 0.61
C ALA A 106 -12.79 11.64 -0.90
N LEU A 107 -13.88 11.68 -1.67
CA LEU A 107 -13.88 11.44 -3.11
C LEU A 107 -14.42 12.69 -3.82
N GLU A 108 -13.59 13.29 -4.67
CA GLU A 108 -14.00 14.40 -5.52
C GLU A 108 -14.48 13.86 -6.87
N ARG A 109 -15.57 14.44 -7.39
CA ARG A 109 -16.23 13.94 -8.61
C ARG A 109 -16.40 15.05 -9.67
N GLU A 110 -16.30 14.61 -10.90
CA GLU A 110 -16.77 15.36 -12.06
C GLU A 110 -17.88 14.54 -12.75
N GLY A 111 -19.13 14.90 -12.49
CA GLY A 111 -20.27 14.07 -12.85
C GLY A 111 -20.22 12.71 -12.12
N ASP A 112 -20.33 11.62 -12.85
CA ASP A 112 -20.29 10.26 -12.28
C ASP A 112 -18.86 9.72 -12.06
N ARG A 113 -17.84 10.46 -12.56
CA ARG A 113 -16.44 10.04 -12.46
C ARG A 113 -15.80 10.56 -11.18
N ILE A 114 -15.13 9.68 -10.43
CA ILE A 114 -14.22 10.08 -9.35
C ILE A 114 -12.91 10.53 -10.00
N VAL A 115 -12.48 11.77 -9.72
CA VAL A 115 -11.27 12.37 -10.29
C VAL A 115 -10.15 12.54 -9.27
N PHE A 116 -10.49 12.62 -7.98
CA PHE A 116 -9.50 12.74 -6.92
C PHE A 116 -9.98 12.07 -5.63
N GLY A 117 -9.04 11.57 -4.84
CA GLY A 117 -9.31 10.97 -3.53
C GLY A 117 -8.32 11.47 -2.49
N ARG A 118 -8.83 11.84 -1.31
CA ARG A 118 -8.01 12.26 -0.16
C ARG A 118 -8.25 11.35 1.01
N MET A 119 -7.24 10.55 1.33
CA MET A 119 -7.26 9.61 2.45
C MET A 119 -6.76 10.29 3.73
N ARG A 120 -7.46 10.07 4.83
CA ARG A 120 -6.96 10.40 6.17
C ARG A 120 -6.34 9.14 6.78
N GLN A 121 -5.05 8.97 6.60
CA GLN A 121 -4.32 7.84 7.15
C GLN A 121 -3.94 8.06 8.64
N PRO A 122 -3.62 6.98 9.39
CA PRO A 122 -3.10 7.10 10.74
C PRO A 122 -1.84 7.98 10.79
N ILE A 123 -1.71 8.77 11.84
CA ILE A 123 -0.48 9.55 12.09
C ILE A 123 0.63 8.56 12.45
N PRO A 124 1.78 8.54 11.75
CA PRO A 124 2.85 7.63 12.05
C PRO A 124 3.52 7.96 13.39
N THR A 125 3.95 6.94 14.09
CA THR A 125 5.01 7.06 15.09
C THR A 125 6.36 6.93 14.41
N TRP A 126 7.41 7.53 14.95
CA TRP A 126 8.75 7.42 14.38
C TRP A 126 9.84 7.33 15.45
N LYS A 127 10.97 6.78 15.08
CA LYS A 127 12.20 6.71 15.88
C LYS A 127 13.42 6.62 14.96
N PRO A 128 14.64 6.94 15.44
CA PRO A 128 15.85 6.64 14.69
C PRO A 128 15.89 5.16 14.30
N TYR A 129 16.46 4.87 13.13
CA TYR A 129 16.64 3.49 12.69
C TYR A 129 17.94 2.92 13.25
N ASP A 130 17.84 1.84 14.01
CA ASP A 130 18.94 1.31 14.80
C ASP A 130 20.10 0.71 13.96
N ASP A 131 19.81 0.25 12.72
CA ASP A 131 20.79 -0.46 11.87
C ASP A 131 21.13 0.32 10.57
N GLU A 132 21.26 1.65 10.72
CA GLU A 132 21.53 2.57 9.61
C GLU A 132 22.75 2.16 8.78
N ALA A 133 23.88 1.85 9.44
CA ALA A 133 25.11 1.51 8.73
C ALA A 133 24.96 0.28 7.83
N ARG A 134 24.24 -0.74 8.30
CA ARG A 134 23.97 -1.95 7.51
C ARG A 134 23.02 -1.66 6.36
N LEU A 135 21.99 -0.83 6.57
CA LEU A 135 21.06 -0.41 5.54
C LEU A 135 21.77 0.35 4.43
N LEU A 136 22.58 1.36 4.78
CA LEU A 136 23.33 2.14 3.80
C LEU A 136 24.32 1.26 3.00
N ALA A 137 25.00 0.33 3.67
CA ALA A 137 25.87 -0.64 3.00
C ALA A 137 25.10 -1.54 2.00
N ALA A 138 23.92 -2.03 2.38
CA ALA A 138 23.06 -2.83 1.52
C ALA A 138 22.51 -2.04 0.32
N LEU A 139 22.21 -0.75 0.51
CA LEU A 139 21.81 0.17 -0.56
C LEU A 139 23.00 0.60 -1.42
N ARG A 140 24.25 0.37 -0.97
CA ARG A 140 25.51 0.81 -1.60
C ARG A 140 25.60 2.31 -1.71
N VAL A 141 25.15 3.01 -0.67
CA VAL A 141 25.28 4.46 -0.52
C VAL A 141 26.15 4.78 0.70
N GLU A 142 26.87 5.90 0.66
CA GLU A 142 27.80 6.27 1.73
C GLU A 142 27.07 6.92 2.92
N ARG A 143 26.02 7.68 2.65
CA ARG A 143 25.27 8.44 3.66
C ARG A 143 23.85 8.71 3.21
N SER A 144 23.01 9.11 4.15
CA SER A 144 21.74 9.79 3.90
C SER A 144 21.90 11.29 4.17
N GLU A 145 21.23 12.13 3.39
CA GLU A 145 21.23 13.61 3.59
C GLU A 145 20.37 14.04 4.77
N LEU A 146 19.47 13.17 5.24
CA LEU A 146 18.65 13.36 6.43
C LEU A 146 18.85 12.19 7.39
N PRO A 147 18.50 12.34 8.70
CA PRO A 147 18.50 11.21 9.61
C PRO A 147 17.69 10.03 9.05
N VAL A 148 18.22 8.82 9.15
CA VAL A 148 17.52 7.61 8.78
C VAL A 148 16.57 7.25 9.91
N GLU A 149 15.27 7.31 9.64
CA GLU A 149 14.23 7.09 10.64
C GLU A 149 13.27 5.98 10.19
N HIS A 150 12.80 5.26 11.19
CA HIS A 150 11.76 4.26 11.07
C HIS A 150 10.41 4.87 11.42
N TYR A 151 9.43 4.72 10.53
CA TYR A 151 8.05 5.18 10.68
C TYR A 151 7.11 4.00 10.72
N ASP A 152 6.06 4.08 11.55
CA ASP A 152 5.02 3.07 11.67
C ASP A 152 3.64 3.75 11.71
N ASN A 153 2.80 3.45 10.71
CA ASN A 153 1.41 3.85 10.60
C ASN A 153 0.46 2.67 10.36
N GLY A 154 0.88 1.47 10.79
CA GLY A 154 0.26 0.18 10.48
C GLY A 154 1.04 -0.60 9.42
N MET A 155 2.00 0.05 8.76
CA MET A 155 3.07 -0.52 7.98
C MET A 155 4.38 0.19 8.33
N GLN A 156 5.45 -0.59 8.45
CA GLN A 156 6.76 -0.08 8.85
C GLN A 156 7.56 0.37 7.62
N HIS A 157 8.07 1.60 7.69
CA HIS A 157 8.87 2.21 6.63
C HIS A 157 10.16 2.79 7.18
N VAL A 158 11.24 2.67 6.41
CA VAL A 158 12.48 3.43 6.62
C VAL A 158 12.73 4.30 5.40
N TYR A 159 13.14 5.54 5.65
CA TYR A 159 13.40 6.52 4.61
C TYR A 159 14.87 6.89 4.58
N VAL A 160 15.45 6.89 3.37
CA VAL A 160 16.84 7.29 3.09
C VAL A 160 16.83 8.41 2.06
N ALA A 161 17.26 9.60 2.46
CA ALA A 161 17.34 10.75 1.57
C ALA A 161 18.68 10.75 0.84
N LEU A 162 18.65 10.89 -0.48
CA LEU A 162 19.82 10.99 -1.35
C LEU A 162 19.96 12.41 -1.90
N GLY A 163 21.14 12.74 -2.40
CA GLY A 163 21.47 14.10 -2.85
C GLY A 163 20.77 14.51 -4.14
N SER A 164 20.31 13.57 -4.98
CA SER A 164 19.62 13.88 -6.23
C SER A 164 18.77 12.73 -6.75
N GLU A 165 17.87 13.05 -7.71
CA GLU A 165 17.07 12.04 -8.41
C GLU A 165 17.93 11.07 -9.21
N GLU A 166 19.07 11.54 -9.76
CA GLU A 166 20.03 10.71 -10.49
C GLU A 166 20.66 9.66 -9.55
N GLU A 167 20.96 10.01 -8.30
CA GLU A 167 21.46 9.06 -7.31
C GLU A 167 20.41 8.00 -6.99
N VAL A 168 19.13 8.40 -6.83
CA VAL A 168 18.02 7.44 -6.65
C VAL A 168 17.91 6.50 -7.85
N ALA A 169 17.95 7.03 -9.08
CA ALA A 169 17.84 6.25 -10.31
C ALA A 169 19.04 5.30 -10.53
N ALA A 170 20.22 5.67 -10.01
CA ALA A 170 21.44 4.87 -10.13
C ALA A 170 21.59 3.77 -9.09
N LEU A 171 20.69 3.68 -8.11
CA LEU A 171 20.74 2.70 -7.03
C LEU A 171 20.82 1.26 -7.58
N LYS A 172 21.73 0.48 -7.00
CA LYS A 172 21.88 -0.96 -7.26
C LYS A 172 22.01 -1.71 -5.94
N PRO A 173 20.92 -1.80 -5.19
CA PRO A 173 20.96 -2.38 -3.85
C PRO A 173 21.30 -3.88 -3.89
N ASP A 174 21.92 -4.34 -2.82
CA ASP A 174 22.07 -5.76 -2.54
C ASP A 174 20.77 -6.29 -1.92
N LEU A 175 19.89 -6.83 -2.78
CA LEU A 175 18.59 -7.34 -2.36
C LEU A 175 18.71 -8.49 -1.36
N SER A 176 19.77 -9.31 -1.44
CA SER A 176 19.98 -10.40 -0.49
C SER A 176 20.28 -9.89 0.92
N ALA A 177 21.08 -8.82 1.03
CA ALA A 177 21.34 -8.17 2.31
C ALA A 177 20.10 -7.47 2.88
N LEU A 178 19.21 -6.93 2.01
CA LEU A 178 17.97 -6.27 2.42
C LEU A 178 16.90 -7.27 2.91
N VAL A 179 16.86 -8.48 2.38
CA VAL A 179 15.92 -9.54 2.83
C VAL A 179 16.12 -9.92 4.31
N GLU A 180 17.29 -9.71 4.85
CA GLU A 180 17.56 -9.92 6.28
C GLU A 180 17.00 -8.82 7.19
N ALA A 181 16.48 -7.72 6.63
CA ALA A 181 15.73 -6.71 7.38
C ALA A 181 14.38 -7.27 7.87
N PRO A 182 13.76 -6.69 8.91
CA PRO A 182 12.46 -7.13 9.40
C PRO A 182 11.40 -7.25 8.29
N ALA A 183 10.64 -8.35 8.29
CA ALA A 183 9.77 -8.81 7.20
C ALA A 183 8.64 -7.84 6.77
N LEU A 184 8.37 -6.77 7.50
CA LEU A 184 7.33 -5.77 7.20
C LEU A 184 7.93 -4.39 6.94
N LEU A 185 9.22 -4.31 6.66
CA LEU A 185 9.90 -3.05 6.49
C LEU A 185 9.90 -2.62 5.01
N GLY A 186 9.24 -1.51 4.73
CA GLY A 186 9.38 -0.81 3.45
C GLY A 186 10.62 0.09 3.49
N ILE A 187 11.55 -0.07 2.54
CA ILE A 187 12.72 0.80 2.41
C ILE A 187 12.46 1.75 1.24
N ASN A 188 12.51 3.05 1.53
CA ASN A 188 12.19 4.11 0.58
C ASN A 188 13.38 5.04 0.41
N CYS A 189 13.92 5.11 -0.80
CA CYS A 189 14.96 6.06 -1.15
C CYS A 189 14.32 7.21 -1.96
N PHE A 190 14.65 8.44 -1.62
CA PHE A 190 14.10 9.63 -2.26
C PHE A 190 15.13 10.75 -2.33
N ALA A 191 14.87 11.71 -3.21
CA ALA A 191 15.55 13.00 -3.28
C ALA A 191 14.51 14.09 -3.45
N GLY A 192 14.81 15.35 -3.03
CA GLY A 192 13.92 16.50 -3.12
C GLY A 192 14.67 17.81 -3.09
#